data_8ef6d249ce72513affa537d540ad1957
#
_entry.id   8ef6d249ce72513affa537d540ad1957
#
_cell.length_a   1.000
_cell.length_b   1.000
_cell.length_c   1.000
_cell.angle_alpha   90.00
_cell.angle_beta   90.00
_cell.angle_gamma   90.00
#
_symmetry.space_group_name_H-M   'P 1'
#
loop_
_entity.id
_entity.type
_entity.pdbx_description
1 polymer ?
#
loop_
_entity_poly.entity_id
_entity_poly.type
_entity_poly.pdbx_seq_one_letter_code
_entity_poly.pdbx_strand_id
1 'polypeptide(L)'
;MKLPTKIRVGRRWYSVEVIEAMIDKSYVGRVHYDAQHIRIGTRNHLGKPFTKHEVGDTFWHELTHAILHDMDSPLYRDERFVSAFASRLNKAINTARFE
;
A
#
# COMPACT_ATOMS: atom_id res chain seq x y z
N MET A 1 9.14 3.22 8.80
CA MET A 1 7.86 2.77 9.38
C MET A 1 7.79 1.25 9.33
N LYS A 2 7.39 0.65 10.43
CA LYS A 2 7.15 -0.79 10.46
C LYS A 2 5.74 -1.05 9.94
N LEU A 3 5.60 -1.96 8.96
CA LEU A 3 4.30 -2.28 8.41
C LEU A 3 3.50 -3.17 9.36
N PRO A 4 2.17 -2.96 9.44
CA PRO A 4 1.33 -3.83 10.25
C PRO A 4 1.17 -5.20 9.59
N THR A 5 0.83 -6.22 10.38
CA THR A 5 0.47 -7.54 9.83
C THR A 5 -0.99 -7.61 9.46
N LYS A 6 -1.81 -6.75 10.03
CA LYS A 6 -3.20 -6.57 9.62
C LYS A 6 -3.66 -5.16 9.93
N ILE A 7 -4.65 -4.69 9.19
CA ILE A 7 -5.19 -3.35 9.34
C ILE A 7 -6.69 -3.37 9.05
N ARG A 8 -7.44 -2.55 9.78
CA ARG A 8 -8.89 -2.47 9.59
C ARG A 8 -9.24 -1.33 8.63
N VAL A 9 -10.02 -1.68 7.61
CA VAL A 9 -10.55 -0.72 6.63
C VAL A 9 -12.07 -0.78 6.72
N GLY A 10 -12.67 0.28 7.25
CA GLY A 10 -14.09 0.26 7.56
C GLY A 10 -14.41 -0.84 8.57
N ARG A 11 -15.25 -1.79 8.17
CA ARG A 11 -15.63 -2.94 9.02
C ARG A 11 -14.82 -4.20 8.75
N ARG A 12 -13.90 -4.14 7.78
CA ARG A 12 -13.17 -5.32 7.30
C ARG A 12 -11.73 -5.29 7.74
N TRP A 13 -11.22 -6.44 8.18
CA TRP A 13 -9.82 -6.61 8.49
C TRP A 13 -9.09 -7.12 7.25
N TYR A 14 -8.02 -6.42 6.88
CA TYR A 14 -7.11 -6.84 5.81
C TYR A 14 -5.84 -7.40 6.43
N SER A 15 -5.40 -8.55 5.94
CA SER A 15 -4.06 -9.05 6.25
C SER A 15 -3.04 -8.34 5.37
N VAL A 16 -1.84 -8.12 5.89
CA VAL A 16 -0.75 -7.48 5.16
C VAL A 16 0.42 -8.45 5.10
N GLU A 17 0.81 -8.83 3.90
CA GLU A 17 1.95 -9.72 3.65
C GLU A 17 3.06 -8.93 2.96
N VAL A 18 4.27 -9.01 3.52
CA VAL A 18 5.47 -8.40 2.96
C VAL A 18 6.33 -9.54 2.41
N ILE A 19 6.68 -9.46 1.13
CA ILE A 19 7.50 -10.49 0.47
C ILE A 19 8.79 -9.88 -0.08
N GLU A 20 9.88 -10.65 -0.07
CA GLU A 20 11.18 -10.22 -0.59
C GLU A 20 11.30 -10.45 -2.09
N ALA A 21 10.30 -9.94 -2.83
CA ALA A 21 10.22 -10.07 -4.28
C ALA A 21 9.26 -9.03 -4.81
N MET A 22 9.13 -8.93 -6.14
CA MET A 22 7.98 -8.28 -6.75
C MET A 22 6.78 -9.21 -6.66
N ILE A 23 5.58 -8.63 -6.68
CA ILE A 23 4.34 -9.41 -6.74
C ILE A 23 4.26 -10.13 -8.08
N ASP A 24 4.55 -9.39 -9.17
CA ASP A 24 4.76 -9.94 -10.51
C ASP A 24 5.57 -8.93 -11.33
N LYS A 25 5.67 -9.13 -12.63
CA LYS A 25 6.48 -8.27 -13.52
C LYS A 25 6.03 -6.82 -13.56
N SER A 26 4.78 -6.55 -13.21
CA SER A 26 4.18 -5.22 -13.36
C SER A 26 3.82 -4.56 -12.04
N TYR A 27 3.79 -5.33 -10.95
CA TYR A 27 3.28 -4.84 -9.67
C TYR A 27 4.25 -5.08 -8.53
N VAL A 28 4.48 -4.04 -7.74
CA VAL A 28 5.25 -4.12 -6.49
C VAL A 28 4.32 -4.27 -5.29
N GLY A 29 3.04 -4.00 -5.46
CA GLY A 29 2.02 -4.18 -4.43
C GLY A 29 0.69 -4.56 -5.05
N ARG A 30 -0.18 -5.17 -4.26
CA ARG A 30 -1.50 -5.57 -4.72
C ARG A 30 -2.48 -5.67 -3.58
N VAL A 31 -3.73 -5.27 -3.83
CA VAL A 31 -4.84 -5.48 -2.92
C VAL A 31 -5.85 -6.43 -3.54
N HIS A 32 -6.28 -7.43 -2.77
CA HIS A 32 -7.34 -8.35 -3.14
C HIS A 32 -8.54 -8.05 -2.24
N TYR A 33 -9.57 -7.42 -2.80
CA TYR A 33 -10.70 -6.93 -2.01
C TYR A 33 -11.52 -8.06 -1.40
N ASP A 34 -11.80 -9.10 -2.19
CA ASP A 34 -12.60 -10.23 -1.73
C ASP A 34 -11.90 -11.04 -0.63
N ALA A 35 -10.61 -11.26 -0.80
CA ALA A 35 -9.79 -11.98 0.18
C ALA A 35 -9.38 -11.08 1.35
N GLN A 36 -9.59 -9.78 1.24
CA GLN A 36 -9.17 -8.80 2.25
C GLN A 36 -7.69 -8.95 2.56
N HIS A 37 -6.87 -8.86 1.50
CA HIS A 37 -5.45 -9.13 1.59
C HIS A 37 -4.64 -8.09 0.81
N ILE A 38 -3.59 -7.57 1.43
CA ILE A 38 -2.65 -6.62 0.82
C ILE A 38 -1.28 -7.30 0.77
N ARG A 39 -0.64 -7.30 -0.40
CA ARG A 39 0.70 -7.85 -0.60
C ARG A 39 1.65 -6.74 -1.01
N ILE A 40 2.80 -6.69 -0.37
CA ILE A 40 3.83 -5.66 -0.59
C ILE A 40 5.13 -6.33 -0.97
N GLY A 41 5.65 -6.02 -2.15
CA GLY A 41 6.97 -6.47 -2.59
C GLY A 41 8.06 -5.52 -2.11
N THR A 42 9.19 -6.06 -1.69
CA THR A 42 10.31 -5.28 -1.16
C THR A 42 11.51 -5.22 -2.10
N ARG A 43 11.41 -5.84 -3.27
CA ARG A 43 12.49 -5.84 -4.27
C ARG A 43 11.95 -5.51 -5.67
N ASN A 44 12.79 -4.86 -6.49
CA ASN A 44 12.45 -4.59 -7.88
C ASN A 44 12.66 -5.84 -8.75
N HIS A 45 12.38 -5.72 -10.06
CA HIS A 45 12.51 -6.83 -11.01
C HIS A 45 13.94 -7.36 -11.17
N LEU A 46 14.94 -6.60 -10.72
CA LEU A 46 16.35 -7.01 -10.72
C LEU A 46 16.78 -7.61 -9.37
N GLY A 47 15.84 -7.79 -8.44
CA GLY A 47 16.12 -8.32 -7.12
C GLY A 47 16.73 -7.30 -6.17
N LYS A 48 16.76 -6.02 -6.54
CA LYS A 48 17.33 -4.96 -5.72
C LYS A 48 16.33 -4.47 -4.69
N PRO A 49 16.72 -4.36 -3.38
CA PRO A 49 15.80 -3.91 -2.34
C PRO A 49 15.31 -2.47 -2.58
N PHE A 50 14.03 -2.26 -2.32
CA PHE A 50 13.49 -0.91 -2.20
C PHE A 50 13.90 -0.28 -0.88
N THR A 51 13.99 1.05 -0.86
CA THR A 51 14.18 1.80 0.38
C THR A 51 12.94 1.68 1.27
N LYS A 52 13.08 1.99 2.55
CA LYS A 52 11.94 2.04 3.49
C LYS A 52 10.87 3.00 3.00
N HIS A 53 11.27 4.14 2.44
CA HIS A 53 10.34 5.13 1.89
C HIS A 53 9.52 4.55 0.72
N GLU A 54 10.20 3.86 -0.19
CA GLU A 54 9.55 3.21 -1.34
C GLU A 54 8.58 2.11 -0.91
N VAL A 55 8.97 1.29 0.07
CA VAL A 55 8.07 0.27 0.64
C VAL A 55 6.85 0.93 1.29
N GLY A 56 7.06 2.03 2.00
CA GLY A 56 5.97 2.82 2.57
C GLY A 56 5.02 3.36 1.51
N ASP A 57 5.55 3.90 0.41
CA ASP A 57 4.73 4.37 -0.72
C ASP A 57 3.84 3.26 -1.25
N THR A 58 4.40 2.06 -1.43
CA THR A 58 3.64 0.89 -1.91
C THR A 58 2.52 0.53 -0.94
N PHE A 59 2.82 0.49 0.35
CA PHE A 59 1.82 0.18 1.38
C PHE A 59 0.67 1.19 1.38
N TRP A 60 0.98 2.49 1.41
CA TRP A 60 -0.05 3.54 1.41
C TRP A 60 -0.86 3.54 0.12
N HIS A 61 -0.23 3.21 -1.01
CA HIS A 61 -0.89 3.07 -2.30
C HIS A 61 -1.96 1.98 -2.25
N GLU A 62 -1.60 0.77 -1.81
CA GLU A 62 -2.54 -0.35 -1.74
C GLU A 62 -3.63 -0.11 -0.68
N LEU A 63 -3.26 0.47 0.46
CA LEU A 63 -4.23 0.83 1.49
C LEU A 63 -5.23 1.88 0.98
N THR A 64 -4.77 2.86 0.20
CA THR A 64 -5.65 3.87 -0.40
C THR A 64 -6.68 3.23 -1.33
N HIS A 65 -6.26 2.28 -2.17
CA HIS A 65 -7.20 1.49 -2.98
C HIS A 65 -8.27 0.83 -2.11
N ALA A 66 -7.86 0.17 -1.04
CA ALA A 66 -8.78 -0.54 -0.14
C ALA A 66 -9.77 0.42 0.52
N ILE A 67 -9.31 1.58 0.99
CA ILE A 67 -10.16 2.59 1.63
C ILE A 67 -11.19 3.15 0.64
N LEU A 68 -10.75 3.51 -0.56
CA LEU A 68 -11.65 4.06 -1.57
C LEU A 68 -12.67 3.02 -2.04
N HIS A 69 -12.26 1.76 -2.13
CA HIS A 69 -13.18 0.66 -2.44
C HIS A 69 -14.23 0.51 -1.33
N ASP A 70 -13.82 0.56 -0.07
CA ASP A 70 -14.73 0.50 1.08
C ASP A 70 -15.74 1.66 1.08
N MET A 71 -15.33 2.83 0.60
CA MET A 71 -16.18 4.01 0.49
C MET A 71 -17.11 3.99 -0.72
N ASP A 72 -17.05 2.95 -1.53
CA ASP A 72 -17.77 2.87 -2.83
C ASP A 72 -17.42 4.04 -3.75
N SER A 73 -16.21 4.58 -3.62
CA SER A 73 -15.76 5.68 -4.44
C SER A 73 -15.19 5.17 -5.77
N PRO A 74 -15.60 5.71 -6.92
CA PRO A 74 -15.02 5.32 -8.23
C PRO A 74 -13.52 5.64 -8.31
N LEU A 75 -13.00 6.50 -7.44
CA LEU A 75 -11.58 6.85 -7.41
C LEU A 75 -10.68 5.65 -7.07
N TYR A 76 -11.22 4.55 -6.54
CA TYR A 76 -10.40 3.37 -6.25
C TYR A 76 -9.76 2.77 -7.51
N ARG A 77 -10.27 3.10 -8.70
CA ARG A 77 -9.71 2.67 -9.99
C ARG A 77 -8.81 3.73 -10.64
N ASP A 78 -8.71 4.90 -10.03
CA ASP A 78 -7.92 6.00 -10.58
C ASP A 78 -6.49 5.93 -10.05
N GLU A 79 -5.60 5.25 -10.80
CA GLU A 79 -4.21 5.08 -10.42
C GLU A 79 -3.47 6.41 -10.24
N ARG A 80 -3.80 7.40 -11.04
CA ARG A 80 -3.16 8.72 -10.93
C ARG A 80 -3.51 9.39 -9.60
N PHE A 81 -4.78 9.34 -9.22
CA PHE A 81 -5.23 9.87 -7.94
C PHE A 81 -4.60 9.11 -6.78
N VAL A 82 -4.69 7.78 -6.82
CA VAL A 82 -4.18 6.91 -5.75
C VAL A 82 -2.68 7.14 -5.54
N SER A 83 -1.90 7.16 -6.61
CA SER A 83 -0.45 7.39 -6.54
C SER A 83 -0.13 8.75 -5.94
N ALA A 84 -0.79 9.79 -6.38
CA ALA A 84 -0.56 11.16 -5.89
C ALA A 84 -0.93 11.29 -4.42
N PHE A 85 -2.07 10.75 -4.02
CA PHE A 85 -2.55 10.78 -2.64
C PHE A 85 -1.64 9.98 -1.71
N ALA A 86 -1.32 8.75 -2.09
CA ALA A 86 -0.51 7.85 -1.27
C ALA A 86 0.91 8.38 -1.05
N SER A 87 1.52 8.94 -2.08
CA SER A 87 2.85 9.54 -1.98
C SER A 87 2.87 10.70 -0.98
N ARG A 88 1.86 11.56 -1.03
CA ARG A 88 1.74 12.69 -0.10
C ARG A 88 1.45 12.23 1.32
N LEU A 89 0.62 11.22 1.46
CA LEU A 89 0.30 10.64 2.77
C LEU A 89 1.55 10.02 3.42
N ASN A 90 2.32 9.26 2.64
CA ASN A 90 3.58 8.67 3.11
C ASN A 90 4.54 9.75 3.62
N LYS A 91 4.70 10.81 2.86
CA LYS A 91 5.57 11.93 3.24
C LYS A 91 5.05 12.63 4.49
N ALA A 92 3.75 12.88 4.57
CA ALA A 92 3.14 13.55 5.72
C ALA A 92 3.35 12.75 7.01
N ILE A 93 3.08 11.44 6.97
CA ILE A 93 3.24 10.56 8.13
C ILE A 93 4.71 10.46 8.55
N ASN A 94 5.63 10.33 7.59
CA ASN A 94 7.05 10.17 7.89
C ASN A 94 7.72 11.45 8.38
N THR A 95 7.13 12.61 8.12
CA THR A 95 7.65 13.90 8.59
C THR A 95 6.88 14.44 9.80
N ALA A 96 5.81 13.76 10.22
CA ALA A 96 5.02 14.19 11.37
C ALA A 96 5.88 14.19 12.63
N ARG A 97 5.67 15.19 13.47
CA ARG A 97 6.34 15.32 14.76
C ARG A 97 5.30 15.24 15.86
N PHE A 98 5.52 14.31 16.77
CA PHE A 98 4.62 14.08 17.91
C PHE A 98 5.31 14.63 19.16
N GLU A 99 4.80 15.72 19.70
CA GLU A 99 5.37 16.43 20.85
C GLU A 99 4.48 16.31 22.09
#